data_84f3fd474046b7372ba368f233c5c50f
#
_entry.id   84f3fd474046b7372ba368f233c5c50f
#
_cell.length_a   1.000
_cell.length_b   1.000
_cell.length_c   1.000
_cell.angle_alpha   90.00
_cell.angle_beta   90.00
_cell.angle_gamma   90.00
#
_symmetry.space_group_name_H-M   'P 1'
#
loop_
_entity.id
_entity.type
_entity.pdbx_description
1 polymer ?
#
loop_
_entity_poly.entity_id
_entity_poly.type
_entity_poly.pdbx_seq_one_letter_code
_entity_poly.pdbx_strand_id
1 'polypeptide(L)'
;YGLELSDRHILITGGSQALYLYAANAFGGYTTSGELKQVVLPLCPDYTGYGGVSLTPEALLAYKPTLEIDEVRHRFKYRPDFSQLEINQQTGCVIFSRPCNPTGNVISDEEVTKIAHLAASYDVPVLVDSAYAPPFPALNFTEMTPQFGENIIHCMSLSKAGLPGERIGIAIGDPQLIGILESFQTNACIHSSRYGQAIAAKAISSGKLADLALNVIRPHYRRKIKVLANTLDAAMPDIPWYLHQGEGAIFAWLWLKDLPMTDWEFYQELKQVGVIVVPGSTFFFVFREDWQHKQQCLRISLTATETEIAEAMKRLAQVAQQVYQSVVLSQH
;
A
#
# COMPACT_ATOMS: atom_id res chain seq x y z
N TYR A 1 15.23 -14.61 8.46
CA TYR A 1 16.02 -13.96 7.43
C TYR A 1 17.54 -14.03 7.70
N GLY A 2 17.98 -14.69 8.78
CA GLY A 2 19.40 -14.84 9.10
C GLY A 2 20.10 -13.56 9.57
N LEU A 3 19.34 -12.60 10.07
CA LEU A 3 19.86 -11.33 10.58
C LEU A 3 20.24 -11.47 12.06
N GLU A 4 21.40 -10.94 12.44
CA GLU A 4 21.77 -10.76 13.84
C GLU A 4 21.27 -9.38 14.31
N LEU A 5 20.18 -9.39 15.10
CA LEU A 5 19.56 -8.18 15.62
C LEU A 5 19.74 -8.10 17.15
N SER A 6 19.97 -6.90 17.63
CA SER A 6 19.84 -6.56 19.06
C SER A 6 18.55 -5.76 19.29
N ASP A 7 18.23 -5.48 20.55
CA ASP A 7 17.14 -4.60 20.94
C ASP A 7 17.22 -3.19 20.32
N ARG A 8 18.43 -2.70 20.06
CA ARG A 8 18.64 -1.40 19.41
C ARG A 8 18.19 -1.31 17.95
N HIS A 9 18.01 -2.46 17.29
CA HIS A 9 17.50 -2.51 15.91
C HIS A 9 15.97 -2.53 15.85
N ILE A 10 15.27 -2.58 16.98
CA ILE A 10 13.83 -2.83 17.03
C ILE A 10 13.13 -1.78 17.88
N LEU A 11 12.10 -1.14 17.32
CA LEU A 11 11.21 -0.25 18.06
C LEU A 11 9.77 -0.79 18.00
N ILE A 12 9.13 -0.92 19.15
CA ILE A 12 7.71 -1.31 19.25
C ILE A 12 6.87 -0.07 19.50
N THR A 13 5.90 0.18 18.61
CA THR A 13 5.07 1.40 18.63
C THR A 13 3.58 1.12 18.80
N GLY A 14 2.79 2.16 18.96
CA GLY A 14 1.33 2.14 19.00
C GLY A 14 0.66 1.87 17.64
N GLY A 15 1.21 0.95 16.86
CA GLY A 15 0.81 0.62 15.49
C GLY A 15 1.71 1.28 14.45
N SER A 16 1.73 0.75 13.21
CA SER A 16 2.56 1.26 12.12
C SER A 16 2.25 2.72 11.75
N GLN A 17 1.00 3.18 11.95
CA GLN A 17 0.64 4.58 11.71
C GLN A 17 1.47 5.57 12.55
N ALA A 18 1.82 5.19 13.79
CA ALA A 18 2.71 5.99 14.62
C ALA A 18 4.12 6.07 14.04
N LEU A 19 4.63 4.96 13.47
CA LEU A 19 5.94 4.94 12.80
C LEU A 19 5.98 5.89 11.61
N TYR A 20 4.92 5.93 10.79
CA TYR A 20 4.86 6.85 9.65
C TYR A 20 4.82 8.31 10.10
N LEU A 21 4.06 8.61 11.17
CA LEU A 21 4.05 9.94 11.80
C LEU A 21 5.46 10.33 12.27
N TYR A 22 6.15 9.44 13.00
CA TYR A 22 7.48 9.73 13.52
C TYR A 22 8.47 9.95 12.38
N ALA A 23 8.50 9.07 11.40
CA ALA A 23 9.44 9.15 10.28
C ALA A 23 9.21 10.37 9.40
N ALA A 24 7.94 10.66 9.04
CA ALA A 24 7.61 11.82 8.20
C ALA A 24 8.02 13.15 8.84
N ASN A 25 8.04 13.23 10.19
CA ASN A 25 8.39 14.46 10.90
C ASN A 25 9.82 14.45 11.48
N ALA A 26 10.46 13.27 11.58
CA ALA A 26 11.87 13.18 11.95
C ALA A 26 12.80 13.48 10.76
N PHE A 27 12.42 13.02 9.58
CA PHE A 27 13.23 13.10 8.38
C PHE A 27 12.72 14.13 7.37
N GLY A 28 11.40 14.42 7.35
CA GLY A 28 10.76 15.39 6.47
C GLY A 28 10.37 16.71 7.16
N GLY A 29 9.92 17.69 6.36
CA GLY A 29 9.53 19.00 6.85
C GLY A 29 10.66 20.02 6.82
N TYR A 30 10.44 21.18 7.44
CA TYR A 30 11.44 22.25 7.44
C TYR A 30 12.58 21.98 8.43
N THR A 31 13.81 22.11 7.96
CA THR A 31 15.01 22.08 8.81
C THR A 31 15.14 23.39 9.60
N THR A 32 16.05 23.42 10.56
CA THR A 32 16.39 24.65 11.30
C THR A 32 16.96 25.76 10.43
N SER A 33 17.52 25.42 9.25
CA SER A 33 17.99 26.39 8.23
C SER A 33 16.85 26.89 7.33
N GLY A 34 15.64 26.36 7.47
CA GLY A 34 14.46 26.71 6.65
C GLY A 34 14.36 25.96 5.33
N GLU A 35 15.21 24.97 5.08
CA GLU A 35 15.13 24.10 3.92
C GLU A 35 14.01 23.06 4.09
N LEU A 36 13.22 22.83 3.04
CA LEU A 36 12.20 21.80 3.03
C LEU A 36 12.79 20.43 2.63
N LYS A 37 12.70 19.45 3.54
CA LYS A 37 13.02 18.04 3.27
C LYS A 37 11.75 17.28 2.91
N GLN A 38 11.75 16.63 1.76
CA GLN A 38 10.59 15.95 1.18
C GLN A 38 10.44 14.53 1.72
N VAL A 39 9.21 14.11 1.93
CA VAL A 39 8.80 12.71 2.13
C VAL A 39 8.32 12.18 0.79
N VAL A 40 9.11 11.33 0.17
CA VAL A 40 8.93 10.88 -1.21
C VAL A 40 8.21 9.54 -1.26
N LEU A 41 7.11 9.47 -2.01
CA LEU A 41 6.50 8.22 -2.46
C LEU A 41 7.01 7.92 -3.87
N PRO A 42 7.80 6.83 -4.07
CA PRO A 42 8.44 6.53 -5.35
C PRO A 42 7.45 6.18 -6.47
N LEU A 43 6.21 5.89 -6.09
CA LEU A 43 5.08 5.73 -7.00
C LEU A 43 3.76 5.98 -6.24
N CYS A 44 2.71 6.30 -6.97
CA CYS A 44 1.32 6.30 -6.48
C CYS A 44 0.42 5.54 -7.47
N PRO A 45 -0.74 5.00 -7.02
CA PRO A 45 -1.36 5.22 -5.71
C PRO A 45 -0.69 4.42 -4.59
N ASP A 46 -0.80 4.92 -3.36
CA ASP A 46 -0.34 4.25 -2.16
C ASP A 46 -1.28 4.54 -0.97
N TYR A 47 -0.91 4.11 0.23
CA TYR A 47 -1.73 4.16 1.42
C TYR A 47 -2.09 5.59 1.83
N THR A 48 -3.40 5.89 1.83
CA THR A 48 -3.93 7.24 2.16
C THR A 48 -3.53 7.74 3.55
N GLY A 49 -3.20 6.82 4.46
CA GLY A 49 -2.76 7.18 5.79
C GLY A 49 -1.44 7.97 5.83
N TYR A 50 -0.65 7.94 4.74
CA TYR A 50 0.55 8.80 4.65
C TYR A 50 0.21 10.27 4.44
N GLY A 51 -0.96 10.58 3.83
CA GLY A 51 -1.37 11.95 3.57
C GLY A 51 -1.56 12.82 4.82
N GLY A 52 -1.84 12.20 5.97
CA GLY A 52 -2.10 12.90 7.22
C GLY A 52 -0.99 12.79 8.27
N VAL A 53 0.17 12.20 7.95
CA VAL A 53 1.23 11.98 8.96
C VAL A 53 2.24 13.12 9.04
N SER A 54 2.43 13.89 7.99
CA SER A 54 3.34 15.03 8.02
C SER A 54 2.66 16.27 8.62
N LEU A 55 3.32 16.91 9.57
CA LEU A 55 2.96 18.24 10.10
C LEU A 55 3.22 19.36 9.08
N THR A 56 3.99 19.05 8.02
CA THR A 56 4.30 19.90 6.89
C THR A 56 3.74 19.23 5.62
N PRO A 57 2.43 19.41 5.29
CA PRO A 57 1.79 18.69 4.19
C PRO A 57 2.47 18.88 2.83
N GLU A 58 3.08 20.05 2.59
CA GLU A 58 3.83 20.37 1.37
C GLU A 58 5.13 19.56 1.21
N ALA A 59 5.62 18.93 2.29
CA ALA A 59 6.77 18.03 2.23
C ALA A 59 6.45 16.72 1.52
N LEU A 60 5.18 16.32 1.46
CA LEU A 60 4.79 15.09 0.79
C LEU A 60 4.83 15.23 -0.73
N LEU A 61 5.51 14.31 -1.39
CA LEU A 61 5.66 14.26 -2.85
C LEU A 61 5.50 12.82 -3.35
N ALA A 62 4.65 12.63 -4.37
CA ALA A 62 4.48 11.33 -5.01
C ALA A 62 4.82 11.40 -6.50
N TYR A 63 5.47 10.36 -7.00
CA TYR A 63 5.84 10.22 -8.41
C TYR A 63 4.83 9.36 -9.17
N LYS A 64 4.67 9.68 -10.45
CA LYS A 64 3.86 8.90 -11.38
C LYS A 64 4.53 7.56 -11.67
N PRO A 65 3.80 6.43 -11.59
CA PRO A 65 4.33 5.15 -12.00
C PRO A 65 4.30 5.00 -13.53
N THR A 66 5.09 4.08 -14.05
CA THR A 66 4.83 3.48 -15.36
C THR A 66 3.78 2.38 -15.23
N LEU A 67 3.01 2.17 -16.32
CA LEU A 67 2.01 1.11 -16.42
C LEU A 67 2.54 0.00 -17.34
N GLU A 68 2.67 -1.19 -16.79
CA GLU A 68 2.89 -2.42 -17.57
C GLU A 68 1.53 -3.06 -17.82
N ILE A 69 1.06 -3.07 -19.06
CA ILE A 69 -0.29 -3.49 -19.45
C ILE A 69 -0.23 -4.79 -20.25
N ASP A 70 -1.01 -5.79 -19.83
CA ASP A 70 -1.33 -7.00 -20.56
C ASP A 70 -2.77 -6.89 -21.08
N GLU A 71 -2.90 -6.43 -22.32
CA GLU A 71 -4.22 -6.20 -22.94
C GLU A 71 -4.99 -7.50 -23.17
N VAL A 72 -4.30 -8.61 -23.43
CA VAL A 72 -4.91 -9.91 -23.71
C VAL A 72 -5.59 -10.48 -22.46
N ARG A 73 -4.97 -10.28 -21.31
CA ARG A 73 -5.48 -10.79 -20.03
C ARG A 73 -6.29 -9.76 -19.24
N HIS A 74 -6.42 -8.54 -19.73
CA HIS A 74 -6.97 -7.41 -18.97
C HIS A 74 -6.29 -7.22 -17.62
N ARG A 75 -4.95 -7.22 -17.61
CA ARG A 75 -4.15 -7.03 -16.40
C ARG A 75 -3.16 -5.89 -16.57
N PHE A 76 -2.79 -5.27 -15.45
CA PHE A 76 -1.73 -4.27 -15.44
C PHE A 76 -0.97 -4.28 -14.13
N LYS A 77 0.18 -3.61 -14.10
CA LYS A 77 1.03 -3.43 -12.94
C LYS A 77 1.62 -2.02 -12.92
N TYR A 78 1.72 -1.46 -11.72
CA TYR A 78 2.47 -0.23 -11.49
C TYR A 78 3.94 -0.54 -11.22
N ARG A 79 4.83 0.26 -11.84
CA ARG A 79 6.26 0.22 -11.57
C ARG A 79 6.79 1.62 -11.27
N PRO A 80 7.78 1.77 -10.37
CA PRO A 80 8.47 3.05 -10.18
C PRO A 80 9.08 3.51 -11.51
N ASP A 81 8.83 4.76 -11.88
CA ASP A 81 9.48 5.36 -13.04
C ASP A 81 10.84 5.94 -12.65
N PHE A 82 11.88 5.16 -12.78
CA PHE A 82 13.24 5.57 -12.45
C PHE A 82 13.82 6.66 -13.37
N SER A 83 13.13 7.01 -14.45
CA SER A 83 13.52 8.15 -15.30
C SER A 83 13.02 9.48 -14.75
N GLN A 84 11.99 9.46 -13.90
CA GLN A 84 11.36 10.63 -13.29
C GLN A 84 11.58 10.69 -11.77
N LEU A 85 11.83 9.54 -11.12
CA LEU A 85 12.04 9.47 -9.67
C LEU A 85 13.31 10.20 -9.27
N GLU A 86 13.15 11.32 -8.59
CA GLU A 86 14.26 12.09 -8.03
C GLU A 86 14.38 11.85 -6.53
N ILE A 87 15.54 11.30 -6.12
CA ILE A 87 15.97 11.22 -4.73
C ILE A 87 17.29 12.00 -4.67
N ASN A 88 17.30 13.06 -3.88
CA ASN A 88 18.41 14.01 -3.84
C ASN A 88 18.57 14.64 -2.44
N GLN A 89 19.40 15.66 -2.30
CA GLN A 89 19.65 16.36 -1.03
C GLN A 89 18.40 16.98 -0.39
N GLN A 90 17.33 17.25 -1.17
CA GLN A 90 16.06 17.74 -0.64
C GLN A 90 15.14 16.62 -0.14
N THR A 91 15.47 15.36 -0.40
CA THR A 91 14.73 14.21 0.11
C THR A 91 15.08 13.97 1.57
N GLY A 92 14.08 13.91 2.43
CA GLY A 92 14.22 13.59 3.86
C GLY A 92 14.05 12.09 4.12
N CYS A 93 13.03 11.47 3.52
CA CYS A 93 12.85 10.02 3.52
C CYS A 93 12.04 9.56 2.32
N VAL A 94 12.13 8.27 2.02
CA VAL A 94 11.28 7.58 1.05
C VAL A 94 10.34 6.66 1.81
N ILE A 95 9.05 6.59 1.41
CA ILE A 95 8.07 5.70 2.02
C ILE A 95 7.21 5.04 0.95
N PHE A 96 6.96 3.72 1.07
CA PHE A 96 6.04 2.98 0.20
C PHE A 96 5.55 1.70 0.87
N SER A 97 4.34 1.24 0.51
CA SER A 97 3.78 -0.01 0.99
C SER A 97 4.10 -1.21 0.07
N ARG A 98 4.42 -2.37 0.69
CA ARG A 98 4.83 -3.58 -0.02
C ARG A 98 4.46 -4.85 0.76
N PRO A 99 3.39 -5.58 0.36
CA PRO A 99 2.38 -5.29 -0.65
C PRO A 99 1.57 -4.03 -0.39
N CYS A 100 1.18 -3.35 -1.47
CA CYS A 100 0.56 -2.04 -1.41
C CYS A 100 -0.93 -2.09 -1.04
N ASN A 101 -1.36 -1.19 -0.20
CA ASN A 101 -2.74 -0.74 -0.10
C ASN A 101 -2.83 0.60 -0.84
N PRO A 102 -3.53 0.71 -1.99
CA PRO A 102 -4.77 -0.01 -2.32
C PRO A 102 -4.61 -1.14 -3.35
N THR A 103 -3.51 -1.22 -4.07
CA THR A 103 -3.41 -1.93 -5.34
C THR A 103 -3.08 -3.41 -5.25
N GLY A 104 -2.53 -3.84 -4.10
CA GLY A 104 -1.92 -5.16 -3.98
C GLY A 104 -0.57 -5.28 -4.71
N ASN A 105 -0.02 -4.16 -5.20
CA ASN A 105 1.26 -4.12 -5.91
C ASN A 105 2.42 -4.58 -5.02
N VAL A 106 3.31 -5.37 -5.57
CA VAL A 106 4.59 -5.73 -4.94
C VAL A 106 5.71 -5.15 -5.81
N ILE A 107 6.32 -4.06 -5.34
CA ILE A 107 7.57 -3.54 -5.92
C ILE A 107 8.60 -4.67 -5.87
N SER A 108 9.29 -4.97 -6.97
CA SER A 108 10.22 -6.11 -7.03
C SER A 108 11.43 -5.93 -6.10
N ASP A 109 12.13 -7.03 -5.80
CA ASP A 109 13.32 -6.98 -4.94
C ASP A 109 14.40 -6.09 -5.54
N GLU A 110 14.58 -6.13 -6.88
CA GLU A 110 15.53 -5.28 -7.62
C GLU A 110 15.12 -3.81 -7.58
N GLU A 111 13.82 -3.51 -7.72
CA GLU A 111 13.31 -2.13 -7.65
C GLU A 111 13.51 -1.54 -6.25
N VAL A 112 13.24 -2.32 -5.19
CA VAL A 112 13.51 -1.89 -3.80
C VAL A 112 15.00 -1.64 -3.59
N THR A 113 15.85 -2.54 -4.05
CA THR A 113 17.31 -2.39 -3.97
C THR A 113 17.78 -1.12 -4.69
N LYS A 114 17.23 -0.85 -5.87
CA LYS A 114 17.56 0.35 -6.64
C LYS A 114 17.11 1.64 -5.94
N ILE A 115 15.91 1.66 -5.36
CA ILE A 115 15.44 2.80 -4.55
C ILE A 115 16.36 3.02 -3.35
N ALA A 116 16.71 1.94 -2.63
CA ALA A 116 17.57 2.02 -1.47
C ALA A 116 18.99 2.54 -1.81
N HIS A 117 19.58 2.11 -2.92
CA HIS A 117 20.86 2.59 -3.39
C HIS A 117 20.84 4.07 -3.79
N LEU A 118 19.79 4.50 -4.51
CA LEU A 118 19.61 5.92 -4.83
C LEU A 118 19.50 6.78 -3.56
N ALA A 119 18.73 6.31 -2.59
CA ALA A 119 18.53 6.99 -1.31
C ALA A 119 19.80 7.02 -0.47
N ALA A 120 20.56 5.92 -0.42
CA ALA A 120 21.84 5.82 0.32
C ALA A 120 22.89 6.82 -0.16
N SER A 121 22.88 7.20 -1.44
CA SER A 121 23.79 8.20 -2.01
C SER A 121 23.63 9.59 -1.40
N TYR A 122 22.53 9.83 -0.67
CA TYR A 122 22.19 11.09 -0.02
C TYR A 122 21.87 10.92 1.47
N ASP A 123 22.25 9.80 2.08
CA ASP A 123 21.95 9.44 3.48
C ASP A 123 20.44 9.45 3.80
N VAL A 124 19.60 9.13 2.82
CA VAL A 124 18.14 9.15 2.93
C VAL A 124 17.61 7.80 3.40
N PRO A 125 16.84 7.73 4.51
CA PRO A 125 16.21 6.51 4.95
C PRO A 125 15.02 6.13 4.05
N VAL A 126 14.84 4.81 3.88
CA VAL A 126 13.75 4.20 3.12
C VAL A 126 12.85 3.41 4.06
N LEU A 127 11.61 3.84 4.21
CA LEU A 127 10.61 3.14 5.01
C LEU A 127 9.80 2.21 4.12
N VAL A 128 9.91 0.92 4.37
CA VAL A 128 9.11 -0.11 3.70
C VAL A 128 7.94 -0.49 4.61
N ASP A 129 6.74 -0.05 4.25
CA ASP A 129 5.52 -0.47 4.94
C ASP A 129 5.23 -1.93 4.61
N SER A 130 5.51 -2.79 5.57
CA SER A 130 5.40 -4.23 5.50
C SER A 130 4.13 -4.76 6.20
N ALA A 131 3.05 -3.96 6.29
CA ALA A 131 1.82 -4.34 7.00
C ALA A 131 1.15 -5.60 6.42
N TYR A 132 1.42 -5.96 5.17
CA TYR A 132 0.93 -7.16 4.50
C TYR A 132 2.03 -8.17 4.17
N ALA A 133 3.27 -7.88 4.48
CA ALA A 133 4.45 -8.66 4.11
C ALA A 133 4.66 -9.91 4.99
N PRO A 134 5.55 -10.84 4.57
CA PRO A 134 6.08 -11.88 5.46
C PRO A 134 6.83 -11.27 6.67
N PRO A 135 6.93 -11.97 7.80
CA PRO A 135 6.48 -13.35 8.04
C PRO A 135 4.99 -13.45 8.38
N PHE A 136 4.36 -12.34 8.75
CA PHE A 136 2.93 -12.25 9.05
C PHE A 136 2.43 -10.83 8.73
N PRO A 137 1.24 -10.69 8.13
CA PRO A 137 0.25 -11.72 7.77
C PRO A 137 0.61 -12.52 6.51
N ALA A 138 1.75 -12.28 5.88
CA ALA A 138 2.27 -12.95 4.70
C ALA A 138 1.28 -12.95 3.50
N LEU A 139 0.62 -11.83 3.31
CA LEU A 139 -0.37 -11.62 2.25
C LEU A 139 0.31 -11.15 0.95
N ASN A 140 1.39 -11.82 0.58
CA ASN A 140 2.01 -11.75 -0.73
C ASN A 140 1.63 -12.99 -1.54
N PHE A 141 1.20 -12.82 -2.78
CA PHE A 141 0.79 -13.90 -3.69
C PHE A 141 1.83 -14.16 -4.77
N THR A 142 2.81 -13.29 -4.87
CA THR A 142 4.04 -13.43 -5.65
C THR A 142 5.23 -13.58 -4.71
N GLU A 143 6.35 -14.02 -5.25
CA GLU A 143 7.61 -14.07 -4.49
C GLU A 143 8.07 -12.64 -4.15
N MET A 144 8.50 -12.46 -2.93
CA MET A 144 9.13 -11.25 -2.45
C MET A 144 10.00 -11.56 -1.23
N THR A 145 11.15 -10.93 -1.17
CA THR A 145 12.07 -11.03 -0.03
C THR A 145 12.20 -9.65 0.61
N PRO A 146 12.02 -9.50 1.93
CA PRO A 146 12.34 -8.26 2.62
C PRO A 146 13.82 -7.91 2.39
N GLN A 147 14.06 -6.71 1.86
CA GLN A 147 15.40 -6.20 1.61
C GLN A 147 15.88 -5.43 2.85
N PHE A 148 17.06 -5.74 3.34
CA PHE A 148 17.66 -5.08 4.49
C PHE A 148 18.90 -4.29 4.06
N GLY A 149 19.16 -3.18 4.75
CA GLY A 149 20.29 -2.30 4.49
C GLY A 149 20.39 -1.23 5.59
N GLU A 150 21.50 -0.53 5.66
CA GLU A 150 21.76 0.49 6.68
C GLU A 150 20.75 1.65 6.64
N ASN A 151 20.18 1.94 5.44
CA ASN A 151 19.19 2.98 5.28
C ASN A 151 17.75 2.45 5.15
N ILE A 152 17.49 1.15 5.33
CA ILE A 152 16.15 0.56 5.22
C ILE A 152 15.52 0.37 6.61
N ILE A 153 14.30 0.87 6.77
CA ILE A 153 13.45 0.65 7.95
C ILE A 153 12.23 -0.15 7.53
N HIS A 154 12.07 -1.38 8.03
CA HIS A 154 10.85 -2.14 7.88
C HIS A 154 9.82 -1.73 8.92
N CYS A 155 8.61 -1.38 8.46
CA CYS A 155 7.48 -1.00 9.29
C CYS A 155 6.42 -2.10 9.26
N MET A 156 6.43 -3.01 10.24
CA MET A 156 5.48 -4.11 10.34
C MET A 156 4.29 -3.73 11.21
N SER A 157 3.16 -4.43 11.02
CA SER A 157 1.95 -4.23 11.83
C SER A 157 1.29 -5.55 12.18
N LEU A 158 0.82 -5.69 13.42
CA LEU A 158 0.01 -6.82 13.84
C LEU A 158 -1.49 -6.64 13.54
N SER A 159 -1.91 -5.47 13.07
CA SER A 159 -3.31 -5.19 12.76
C SER A 159 -3.90 -6.15 11.71
N LYS A 160 -3.10 -6.55 10.70
CA LYS A 160 -3.53 -7.48 9.64
C LYS A 160 -3.21 -8.94 9.96
N ALA A 161 -2.49 -9.17 11.05
CA ALA A 161 -2.19 -10.49 11.58
C ALA A 161 -3.20 -10.96 12.66
N GLY A 162 -4.32 -10.25 12.82
CA GLY A 162 -5.41 -10.62 13.72
C GLY A 162 -5.43 -9.86 15.06
N LEU A 163 -4.56 -8.88 15.28
CA LEU A 163 -4.47 -8.09 16.51
C LEU A 163 -4.61 -6.58 16.24
N PRO A 164 -5.70 -6.12 15.58
CA PRO A 164 -5.84 -4.70 15.25
C PRO A 164 -6.05 -3.80 16.46
N GLY A 165 -6.73 -4.28 17.49
CA GLY A 165 -7.06 -3.53 18.70
C GLY A 165 -5.88 -3.29 19.63
N GLU A 166 -4.86 -4.14 19.58
CA GLU A 166 -3.68 -4.07 20.43
C GLU A 166 -2.72 -2.94 20.07
N ARG A 167 -2.87 -2.37 18.88
CA ARG A 167 -2.08 -1.23 18.39
C ARG A 167 -0.57 -1.50 18.48
N ILE A 168 -0.11 -2.61 17.89
CA ILE A 168 1.31 -2.95 17.84
C ILE A 168 1.83 -2.78 16.41
N GLY A 169 2.82 -1.88 16.28
CA GLY A 169 3.70 -1.73 15.15
C GLY A 169 5.13 -2.11 15.54
N ILE A 170 5.92 -2.57 14.60
CA ILE A 170 7.30 -2.99 14.80
C ILE A 170 8.14 -2.33 13.71
N ALA A 171 9.09 -1.47 14.11
CA ALA A 171 10.13 -1.00 13.20
C ALA A 171 11.39 -1.85 13.38
N ILE A 172 12.03 -2.21 12.28
CA ILE A 172 13.31 -2.91 12.24
C ILE A 172 14.23 -2.16 11.29
N GLY A 173 15.40 -1.75 11.76
CA GLY A 173 16.36 -1.00 10.95
C GLY A 173 17.68 -0.74 11.67
N ASP A 174 18.51 0.10 11.09
CA ASP A 174 19.78 0.52 11.69
C ASP A 174 19.54 1.19 13.05
N PRO A 175 20.41 0.94 14.07
CA PRO A 175 20.25 1.49 15.42
C PRO A 175 20.21 3.02 15.48
N GLN A 176 20.86 3.75 14.58
CA GLN A 176 20.81 5.22 14.56
C GLN A 176 19.44 5.70 14.11
N LEU A 177 18.89 5.11 13.03
CA LEU A 177 17.56 5.44 12.53
C LEU A 177 16.48 5.06 13.52
N ILE A 178 16.58 3.87 14.13
CA ILE A 178 15.67 3.43 15.17
C ILE A 178 15.70 4.35 16.39
N GLY A 179 16.87 4.79 16.83
CA GLY A 179 17.02 5.74 17.93
C GLY A 179 16.37 7.10 17.69
N ILE A 180 16.40 7.58 16.43
CA ILE A 180 15.66 8.80 16.04
C ILE A 180 14.15 8.59 16.21
N LEU A 181 13.60 7.49 15.70
CA LEU A 181 12.17 7.17 15.83
C LEU A 181 11.76 6.95 17.29
N GLU A 182 12.62 6.32 18.09
CA GLU A 182 12.41 6.10 19.53
C GLU A 182 12.32 7.43 20.29
N SER A 183 13.12 8.42 19.93
CA SER A 183 13.05 9.75 20.56
C SER A 183 11.70 10.43 20.32
N PHE A 184 11.12 10.30 19.12
CA PHE A 184 9.76 10.76 18.83
C PHE A 184 8.71 10.01 19.65
N GLN A 185 8.79 8.68 19.73
CA GLN A 185 7.87 7.89 20.55
C GLN A 185 7.94 8.24 22.03
N THR A 186 9.15 8.40 22.57
CA THR A 186 9.35 8.73 23.99
C THR A 186 8.66 10.04 24.34
N ASN A 187 8.71 11.03 23.45
CA ASN A 187 8.01 12.30 23.66
C ASN A 187 6.49 12.21 23.40
N ALA A 188 6.03 11.34 22.49
CA ALA A 188 4.62 11.21 22.15
C ALA A 188 3.83 10.36 23.16
N CYS A 189 4.38 9.25 23.64
CA CYS A 189 3.64 8.30 24.49
C CYS A 189 4.52 7.47 25.41
N ILE A 190 5.82 7.80 25.58
CA ILE A 190 6.84 7.10 26.37
C ILE A 190 7.11 5.69 25.81
N HIS A 191 6.10 4.81 25.77
CA HIS A 191 6.18 3.47 25.20
C HIS A 191 4.80 2.98 24.77
N SER A 192 4.76 1.96 23.90
CA SER A 192 3.52 1.28 23.48
C SER A 192 2.96 0.38 24.62
N SER A 193 1.71 -0.07 24.46
CA SER A 193 1.01 -0.92 25.43
C SER A 193 1.82 -2.16 25.82
N ARG A 194 2.13 -2.32 27.11
CA ARG A 194 2.82 -3.52 27.64
C ARG A 194 1.97 -4.78 27.51
N TYR A 195 0.65 -4.66 27.63
CA TYR A 195 -0.26 -5.79 27.39
C TYR A 195 -0.25 -6.21 25.93
N GLY A 196 -0.34 -5.26 25.01
CA GLY A 196 -0.23 -5.53 23.59
C GLY A 196 1.09 -6.20 23.22
N GLN A 197 2.21 -5.72 23.78
CA GLN A 197 3.54 -6.34 23.59
C GLN A 197 3.59 -7.78 24.13
N ALA A 198 3.04 -8.04 25.31
CA ALA A 198 3.03 -9.39 25.89
C ALA A 198 2.20 -10.38 25.05
N ILE A 199 1.04 -9.94 24.55
CA ILE A 199 0.20 -10.72 23.63
C ILE A 199 0.95 -10.98 22.32
N ALA A 200 1.55 -9.95 21.73
CA ALA A 200 2.33 -10.05 20.51
C ALA A 200 3.52 -11.00 20.64
N ALA A 201 4.30 -10.86 21.72
CA ALA A 201 5.44 -11.74 22.00
C ALA A 201 5.01 -13.21 22.10
N LYS A 202 3.90 -13.49 22.78
CA LYS A 202 3.33 -14.83 22.89
C LYS A 202 2.87 -15.37 21.55
N ALA A 203 2.21 -14.56 20.75
CA ALA A 203 1.72 -14.96 19.41
C ALA A 203 2.88 -15.26 18.46
N ILE A 204 3.91 -14.41 18.44
CA ILE A 204 5.09 -14.55 17.58
C ILE A 204 5.93 -15.75 18.03
N SER A 205 6.31 -15.84 19.30
CA SER A 205 7.19 -16.89 19.83
C SER A 205 6.61 -18.31 19.72
N SER A 206 5.27 -18.42 19.66
CA SER A 206 4.60 -19.71 19.47
C SER A 206 4.74 -20.28 18.06
N GLY A 207 5.19 -19.48 17.06
CA GLY A 207 5.21 -19.84 15.64
C GLY A 207 3.83 -19.90 14.97
N LYS A 208 2.74 -19.92 15.75
CA LYS A 208 1.36 -20.08 15.24
C LYS A 208 0.94 -18.94 14.32
N LEU A 209 1.43 -17.73 14.57
CA LEU A 209 1.08 -16.56 13.76
C LEU A 209 1.59 -16.72 12.32
N ALA A 210 2.84 -17.14 12.15
CA ALA A 210 3.42 -17.38 10.84
C ALA A 210 2.78 -18.60 10.15
N ASP A 211 2.49 -19.67 10.91
CA ASP A 211 1.80 -20.83 10.38
C ASP A 211 0.39 -20.49 9.86
N LEU A 212 -0.41 -19.79 10.63
CA LEU A 212 -1.74 -19.30 10.21
C LEU A 212 -1.64 -18.38 8.97
N ALA A 213 -0.66 -17.49 8.94
CA ALA A 213 -0.44 -16.59 7.82
C ALA A 213 -0.20 -17.38 6.51
N LEU A 214 0.69 -18.36 6.53
CA LEU A 214 1.07 -19.12 5.36
C LEU A 214 0.01 -20.13 4.92
N ASN A 215 -0.57 -20.86 5.87
CA ASN A 215 -1.39 -22.04 5.59
C ASN A 215 -2.90 -21.76 5.57
N VAL A 216 -3.34 -20.64 6.15
CA VAL A 216 -4.76 -20.30 6.23
C VAL A 216 -5.06 -18.94 5.55
N ILE A 217 -4.41 -17.87 6.00
CA ILE A 217 -4.76 -16.51 5.57
C ILE A 217 -4.38 -16.26 4.11
N ARG A 218 -3.14 -16.54 3.73
CA ARG A 218 -2.66 -16.36 2.35
C ARG A 218 -3.49 -17.16 1.32
N PRO A 219 -3.73 -18.48 1.48
CA PRO A 219 -4.55 -19.25 0.55
C PRO A 219 -5.99 -18.73 0.47
N HIS A 220 -6.56 -18.27 1.59
CA HIS A 220 -7.91 -17.73 1.65
C HIS A 220 -8.07 -16.48 0.76
N TYR A 221 -7.21 -15.48 0.91
CA TYR A 221 -7.27 -14.27 0.08
C TYR A 221 -6.83 -14.52 -1.37
N ARG A 222 -5.90 -15.45 -1.60
CA ARG A 222 -5.51 -15.86 -2.94
C ARG A 222 -6.67 -16.51 -3.72
N ARG A 223 -7.59 -17.22 -3.05
CA ARG A 223 -8.81 -17.71 -3.69
C ARG A 223 -9.76 -16.57 -4.03
N LYS A 224 -9.96 -15.65 -3.12
CA LYS A 224 -10.89 -14.52 -3.30
C LYS A 224 -10.51 -13.62 -4.47
N ILE A 225 -9.23 -13.28 -4.62
CA ILE A 225 -8.79 -12.49 -5.77
C ILE A 225 -9.00 -13.25 -7.10
N LYS A 226 -8.86 -14.57 -7.11
CA LYS A 226 -9.14 -15.39 -8.30
C LYS A 226 -10.64 -15.40 -8.63
N VAL A 227 -11.51 -15.53 -7.62
CA VAL A 227 -12.97 -15.45 -7.82
C VAL A 227 -13.35 -14.10 -8.42
N LEU A 228 -12.85 -13.01 -7.87
CA LEU A 228 -13.06 -11.65 -8.38
C LEU A 228 -12.62 -11.54 -9.85
N ALA A 229 -11.37 -11.92 -10.14
CA ALA A 229 -10.80 -11.84 -11.48
C ALA A 229 -11.61 -12.65 -12.50
N ASN A 230 -11.89 -13.92 -12.22
CA ASN A 230 -12.67 -14.78 -13.11
C ASN A 230 -14.08 -14.25 -13.35
N THR A 231 -14.69 -13.62 -12.33
CA THR A 231 -16.04 -13.05 -12.49
C THR A 231 -16.03 -11.83 -13.41
N LEU A 232 -15.03 -10.95 -13.28
CA LEU A 232 -14.87 -9.79 -14.17
C LEU A 232 -14.54 -10.23 -15.60
N ASP A 233 -13.61 -11.17 -15.77
CA ASP A 233 -13.25 -11.74 -17.09
C ASP A 233 -14.49 -12.29 -17.84
N ALA A 234 -15.40 -12.92 -17.11
CA ALA A 234 -16.62 -13.46 -17.68
C ALA A 234 -17.72 -12.40 -17.92
N ALA A 235 -17.74 -11.32 -17.12
CA ALA A 235 -18.84 -10.37 -17.08
C ALA A 235 -18.60 -9.11 -17.91
N MET A 236 -17.35 -8.77 -18.26
CA MET A 236 -17.00 -7.52 -18.96
C MET A 236 -16.14 -7.75 -20.21
N PRO A 237 -16.51 -8.59 -21.17
CA PRO A 237 -15.67 -8.90 -22.34
C PRO A 237 -15.50 -7.73 -23.30
N ASP A 238 -16.45 -6.78 -23.33
CA ASP A 238 -16.60 -5.79 -24.40
C ASP A 238 -16.30 -4.34 -23.97
N ILE A 239 -15.81 -4.12 -22.75
CA ILE A 239 -15.48 -2.79 -22.26
C ILE A 239 -13.98 -2.69 -21.89
N PRO A 240 -13.35 -1.49 -22.01
CA PRO A 240 -11.93 -1.33 -21.71
C PRO A 240 -11.71 -1.28 -20.18
N TRP A 241 -11.29 -2.38 -19.60
CA TRP A 241 -10.98 -2.48 -18.17
C TRP A 241 -9.72 -3.29 -17.93
N TYR A 242 -9.06 -3.02 -16.81
CA TYR A 242 -7.88 -3.76 -16.37
C TYR A 242 -7.91 -3.98 -14.86
N LEU A 243 -7.54 -5.16 -14.43
CA LEU A 243 -7.33 -5.49 -13.02
C LEU A 243 -5.83 -5.48 -12.72
N HIS A 244 -5.41 -4.80 -11.66
CA HIS A 244 -4.03 -4.94 -11.18
C HIS A 244 -3.72 -6.42 -10.91
N GLN A 245 -2.49 -6.85 -11.17
CA GLN A 245 -2.09 -8.27 -11.13
C GLN A 245 -2.42 -9.01 -9.82
N GLY A 246 -2.77 -8.28 -8.74
CA GLY A 246 -3.23 -8.86 -7.49
C GLY A 246 -2.13 -9.66 -6.80
N GLU A 247 -0.97 -9.04 -6.61
CA GLU A 247 0.24 -9.69 -6.08
C GLU A 247 0.25 -9.80 -4.57
N GLY A 248 -0.67 -9.12 -3.88
CA GLY A 248 -0.76 -9.18 -2.42
C GLY A 248 -1.87 -8.33 -1.80
N ALA A 249 -1.81 -8.15 -0.49
CA ALA A 249 -2.77 -7.47 0.37
C ALA A 249 -4.16 -8.13 0.38
N ILE A 250 -5.18 -7.37 0.79
CA ILE A 250 -6.58 -7.83 0.94
C ILE A 250 -7.53 -7.01 0.05
N PHE A 251 -6.97 -6.43 -1.01
CA PHE A 251 -7.69 -5.57 -1.94
C PHE A 251 -7.45 -6.01 -3.37
N ALA A 252 -8.42 -5.68 -4.24
CA ALA A 252 -8.27 -5.68 -5.67
C ALA A 252 -8.34 -4.24 -6.17
N TRP A 253 -7.61 -3.92 -7.23
CA TRP A 253 -7.57 -2.60 -7.83
C TRP A 253 -7.99 -2.69 -9.29
N LEU A 254 -9.17 -2.14 -9.58
CA LEU A 254 -9.80 -2.15 -10.88
C LEU A 254 -9.63 -0.79 -11.55
N TRP A 255 -9.17 -0.77 -12.79
CA TRP A 255 -9.12 0.37 -13.67
C TRP A 255 -10.16 0.22 -14.79
N LEU A 256 -11.11 1.11 -14.86
CA LEU A 256 -12.09 1.26 -15.94
C LEU A 256 -11.55 2.33 -16.90
N LYS A 257 -10.79 1.90 -17.91
CA LYS A 257 -10.13 2.82 -18.86
C LYS A 257 -11.18 3.59 -19.66
N ASP A 258 -10.94 4.90 -19.83
CA ASP A 258 -11.83 5.81 -20.53
C ASP A 258 -13.26 5.86 -19.94
N LEU A 259 -13.37 5.67 -18.61
CA LEU A 259 -14.63 5.83 -17.88
C LEU A 259 -15.20 7.23 -18.16
N PRO A 260 -16.46 7.36 -18.67
CA PRO A 260 -17.03 8.63 -19.12
C PRO A 260 -17.55 9.53 -17.98
N MET A 261 -17.23 9.19 -16.76
CA MET A 261 -17.55 9.93 -15.54
C MET A 261 -16.41 9.76 -14.53
N THR A 262 -16.45 10.48 -13.43
CA THR A 262 -15.46 10.30 -12.36
C THR A 262 -15.72 8.99 -11.58
N ASP A 263 -14.68 8.47 -10.93
CA ASP A 263 -14.77 7.31 -10.03
C ASP A 263 -15.77 7.53 -8.87
N TRP A 264 -15.96 8.78 -8.42
CA TRP A 264 -16.96 9.15 -7.43
C TRP A 264 -18.39 9.08 -7.97
N GLU A 265 -18.63 9.57 -9.17
CA GLU A 265 -19.93 9.46 -9.84
C GLU A 265 -20.27 7.99 -10.09
N PHE A 266 -19.33 7.22 -10.62
CA PHE A 266 -19.50 5.78 -10.82
C PHE A 266 -19.77 5.04 -9.51
N TYR A 267 -19.12 5.43 -8.41
CA TYR A 267 -19.41 4.89 -7.09
C TYR A 267 -20.85 5.16 -6.62
N GLN A 268 -21.43 6.32 -6.95
CA GLN A 268 -22.86 6.58 -6.62
C GLN A 268 -23.79 5.62 -7.36
N GLU A 269 -23.51 5.32 -8.64
CA GLU A 269 -24.26 4.31 -9.39
C GLU A 269 -24.14 2.92 -8.77
N LEU A 270 -22.93 2.53 -8.37
CA LEU A 270 -22.68 1.24 -7.69
C LEU A 270 -23.47 1.13 -6.37
N LYS A 271 -23.59 2.21 -5.61
CA LYS A 271 -24.38 2.22 -4.36
C LYS A 271 -25.86 1.92 -4.60
N GLN A 272 -26.43 2.35 -5.73
CA GLN A 272 -27.84 2.08 -6.05
C GLN A 272 -28.12 0.58 -6.23
N VAL A 273 -27.10 -0.17 -6.65
CA VAL A 273 -27.19 -1.64 -6.79
C VAL A 273 -26.58 -2.40 -5.59
N GLY A 274 -26.32 -1.71 -4.48
CA GLY A 274 -25.84 -2.30 -3.24
C GLY A 274 -24.36 -2.72 -3.26
N VAL A 275 -23.52 -2.14 -4.16
CA VAL A 275 -22.08 -2.40 -4.24
C VAL A 275 -21.32 -1.23 -3.63
N ILE A 276 -20.51 -1.53 -2.61
CA ILE A 276 -19.67 -0.54 -1.90
C ILE A 276 -18.21 -0.79 -2.20
N VAL A 277 -17.57 0.20 -2.81
CA VAL A 277 -16.15 0.22 -3.15
C VAL A 277 -15.51 1.54 -2.67
N VAL A 278 -14.21 1.71 -2.83
CA VAL A 278 -13.56 3.00 -2.55
C VAL A 278 -13.09 3.60 -3.87
N PRO A 279 -13.51 4.85 -4.20
CA PRO A 279 -13.01 5.59 -5.36
C PRO A 279 -11.49 5.70 -5.34
N GLY A 280 -10.87 5.45 -6.49
CA GLY A 280 -9.43 5.34 -6.62
C GLY A 280 -8.70 6.65 -6.43
N SER A 281 -9.32 7.77 -6.83
CA SER A 281 -8.77 9.12 -6.68
C SER A 281 -8.34 9.44 -5.24
N THR A 282 -9.00 8.85 -4.25
CA THR A 282 -8.66 8.95 -2.83
C THR A 282 -7.20 8.55 -2.52
N PHE A 283 -6.61 7.64 -3.31
CA PHE A 283 -5.28 7.09 -3.07
C PHE A 283 -4.16 7.85 -3.82
N PHE A 284 -4.51 8.88 -4.58
CA PHE A 284 -3.58 9.79 -5.25
C PHE A 284 -3.44 11.13 -4.50
N PHE A 285 -3.51 11.10 -3.18
CA PHE A 285 -3.70 12.23 -2.26
C PHE A 285 -2.63 13.33 -2.32
N VAL A 286 -1.39 13.02 -2.73
CA VAL A 286 -0.29 14.00 -2.89
C VAL A 286 0.23 14.08 -4.33
N PHE A 287 -0.44 13.42 -5.24
CA PHE A 287 -0.07 13.41 -6.65
C PHE A 287 -0.61 14.67 -7.35
N ARG A 288 0.29 15.50 -7.85
CA ARG A 288 -0.03 16.85 -8.34
C ARG A 288 -0.30 16.93 -9.85
N GLU A 289 0.17 15.92 -10.61
CA GLU A 289 -0.03 15.92 -12.06
C GLU A 289 -1.50 15.67 -12.44
N ASP A 290 -1.92 16.26 -13.56
CA ASP A 290 -3.19 15.89 -14.16
C ASP A 290 -3.03 14.57 -14.90
N TRP A 291 -3.74 13.55 -14.41
CA TRP A 291 -3.71 12.21 -14.96
C TRP A 291 -5.10 11.59 -14.81
N GLN A 292 -5.79 11.44 -15.95
CA GLN A 292 -7.18 10.94 -15.98
C GLN A 292 -7.35 9.58 -15.27
N HIS A 293 -6.33 8.74 -15.33
CA HIS A 293 -6.31 7.44 -14.66
C HIS A 293 -6.70 7.49 -13.18
N LYS A 294 -6.38 8.58 -12.47
CA LYS A 294 -6.75 8.76 -11.04
C LYS A 294 -8.25 8.62 -10.80
N GLN A 295 -9.06 9.10 -11.75
CA GLN A 295 -10.51 9.15 -11.66
C GLN A 295 -11.19 7.96 -12.34
N GLN A 296 -10.43 6.93 -12.69
CA GLN A 296 -10.91 5.75 -13.42
C GLN A 296 -10.70 4.47 -12.63
N CYS A 297 -10.22 4.55 -11.39
CA CYS A 297 -9.85 3.40 -10.60
C CYS A 297 -10.78 3.19 -9.39
N LEU A 298 -10.85 1.94 -8.95
CA LEU A 298 -11.64 1.53 -7.78
C LEU A 298 -10.85 0.54 -6.92
N ARG A 299 -10.85 0.73 -5.60
CA ARG A 299 -10.38 -0.28 -4.66
C ARG A 299 -11.54 -1.14 -4.18
N ILE A 300 -11.42 -2.45 -4.35
CA ILE A 300 -12.40 -3.45 -3.94
C ILE A 300 -11.83 -4.25 -2.77
N SER A 301 -12.58 -4.36 -1.66
CA SER A 301 -12.18 -5.16 -0.51
C SER A 301 -12.46 -6.64 -0.75
N LEU A 302 -11.50 -7.50 -0.40
CA LEU A 302 -11.63 -8.96 -0.45
C LEU A 302 -12.11 -9.56 0.89
N THR A 303 -12.61 -8.75 1.82
CA THR A 303 -13.04 -9.25 3.15
C THR A 303 -14.39 -9.95 3.13
N ALA A 304 -15.26 -9.68 2.16
CA ALA A 304 -16.53 -10.37 1.96
C ALA A 304 -16.33 -11.84 1.57
N THR A 305 -17.39 -12.64 1.59
CA THR A 305 -17.36 -14.04 1.13
C THR A 305 -17.13 -14.14 -0.38
N GLU A 306 -16.67 -15.30 -0.86
CA GLU A 306 -16.46 -15.54 -2.30
C GLU A 306 -17.75 -15.35 -3.11
N THR A 307 -18.91 -15.76 -2.56
CA THR A 307 -20.22 -15.57 -3.18
C THR A 307 -20.63 -14.10 -3.27
N GLU A 308 -20.43 -13.33 -2.20
CA GLU A 308 -20.72 -11.90 -2.18
C GLU A 308 -19.80 -11.13 -3.14
N ILE A 309 -18.51 -11.49 -3.20
CA ILE A 309 -17.56 -10.91 -4.16
C ILE A 309 -18.04 -11.17 -5.59
N ALA A 310 -18.37 -12.42 -5.92
CA ALA A 310 -18.82 -12.77 -7.27
C ALA A 310 -20.11 -12.03 -7.64
N GLU A 311 -21.08 -11.95 -6.75
CA GLU A 311 -22.33 -11.22 -6.98
C GLU A 311 -22.10 -9.71 -7.14
N ALA A 312 -21.27 -9.10 -6.28
CA ALA A 312 -20.93 -7.69 -6.38
C ALA A 312 -20.22 -7.36 -7.70
N MET A 313 -19.32 -8.23 -8.17
CA MET A 313 -18.62 -8.02 -9.46
C MET A 313 -19.55 -8.15 -10.67
N LYS A 314 -20.56 -9.02 -10.63
CA LYS A 314 -21.60 -9.09 -11.67
C LYS A 314 -22.40 -7.80 -11.75
N ARG A 315 -22.83 -7.26 -10.60
CA ARG A 315 -23.56 -5.98 -10.55
C ARG A 315 -22.70 -4.82 -11.02
N LEU A 316 -21.43 -4.76 -10.59
CA LEU A 316 -20.48 -3.77 -11.06
C LEU A 316 -20.32 -3.82 -12.59
N ALA A 317 -20.18 -5.02 -13.16
CA ALA A 317 -20.08 -5.23 -14.60
C ALA A 317 -21.32 -4.72 -15.35
N GLN A 318 -22.52 -4.98 -14.83
CA GLN A 318 -23.78 -4.48 -15.43
C GLN A 318 -23.82 -2.95 -15.44
N VAL A 319 -23.48 -2.30 -14.33
CA VAL A 319 -23.42 -0.83 -14.25
C VAL A 319 -22.37 -0.29 -15.21
N ALA A 320 -21.18 -0.88 -15.25
CA ALA A 320 -20.12 -0.46 -16.16
C ALA A 320 -20.57 -0.54 -17.63
N GLN A 321 -21.17 -1.66 -18.06
CA GLN A 321 -21.70 -1.81 -19.41
C GLN A 321 -22.73 -0.73 -19.75
N GLN A 322 -23.67 -0.43 -18.85
CA GLN A 322 -24.68 0.62 -19.06
C GLN A 322 -24.03 2.00 -19.24
N VAL A 323 -23.04 2.33 -18.40
CA VAL A 323 -22.34 3.61 -18.44
C VAL A 323 -21.57 3.77 -19.76
N TYR A 324 -20.81 2.76 -20.21
CA TYR A 324 -20.09 2.82 -21.48
C TYR A 324 -21.04 2.86 -22.70
N GLN A 325 -22.14 2.12 -22.68
CA GLN A 325 -23.13 2.13 -23.75
C GLN A 325 -23.86 3.48 -23.90
N SER A 326 -24.12 4.19 -22.81
CA SER A 326 -24.79 5.49 -22.84
C SER A 326 -23.99 6.53 -23.64
N VAL A 327 -22.67 6.46 -23.66
CA VAL A 327 -21.81 7.37 -24.41
C VAL A 327 -21.87 7.07 -25.93
N VAL A 328 -21.91 5.80 -26.29
CA VAL A 328 -22.02 5.40 -27.71
C VAL A 328 -23.35 5.91 -28.31
N LEU A 329 -24.44 5.84 -27.53
CA LEU A 329 -25.75 6.33 -27.97
C LEU A 329 -25.87 7.85 -28.00
N SER A 330 -25.10 8.58 -27.20
CA SER A 330 -25.10 10.07 -27.19
C SER A 330 -24.26 10.69 -28.30
N GLN A 331 -23.46 9.91 -29.04
CA GLN A 331 -22.63 10.35 -30.17
C GLN A 331 -23.31 10.11 -31.55
N HIS A 332 -24.48 9.54 -31.55
CA HIS A 332 -25.36 9.35 -32.72
C HIS A 332 -26.64 10.17 -32.60
#